data_1ddc37464a3d2379beed53ba1433f714
#
_entry.id   1ddc37464a3d2379beed53ba1433f714
#
_cell.length_a   1.000
_cell.length_b   1.000
_cell.length_c   1.000
_cell.angle_alpha   90.00
_cell.angle_beta   90.00
_cell.angle_gamma   90.00
#
_symmetry.space_group_name_H-M   'P 1'
#
loop_
_entity.id
_entity.type
_entity.pdbx_description
1 polymer ?
#
loop_
_entity_poly.entity_id
_entity_poly.type
_entity_poly.pdbx_seq_one_letter_code
_entity_poly.pdbx_strand_id
1 'polypeptide(L)'
;MSEKIEILEETLGTFYRSRDELLFKCPFCGHHKRKLSINLNLDVFKCWICNTRGGIGYIVKRFASAANKRQWSLLSQAIDMSESLDILAQLQEPEEKIKQIVDLPHEYICLAQKNLPHKANRALKYLEARGITRRDILFYKIGFCPEGEYRNRIIFPSFDLDGDCNYFIARTYKDDWLKYKNPPASKNVIFNELLVDWSGDITLVEGIFDAMKTQNSIPLMGSTLSTSSVLFTKLVNAGRPIYIGLDADVLQKTLRVIQTMIEYGLEVYQMNTQGIEDLGSLNKEQVKEIKKSSLPMTFENVLELQWRING
;
A
#
# COMPACT_ATOMS: atom_id res chain seq x y z
N MET A 1 14.32 13.45 26.27
CA MET A 1 13.79 12.42 25.33
C MET A 1 13.83 11.01 25.93
N SER A 2 14.87 10.59 26.65
CA SER A 2 14.94 9.28 27.35
C SER A 2 13.81 9.08 28.37
N GLU A 3 13.60 10.08 29.26
CA GLU A 3 12.58 10.00 30.32
C GLU A 3 11.14 9.84 29.77
N LYS A 4 10.79 10.50 28.68
CA LYS A 4 9.48 10.30 28.03
C LYS A 4 9.31 8.87 27.51
N ILE A 5 10.40 8.27 27.01
CA ILE A 5 10.37 6.88 26.54
C ILE A 5 10.18 5.92 27.71
N GLU A 6 10.89 6.14 28.82
CA GLU A 6 10.77 5.34 30.05
C GLU A 6 9.32 5.35 30.59
N ILE A 7 8.71 6.53 30.66
CA ILE A 7 7.29 6.66 31.08
C ILE A 7 6.37 5.88 30.14
N LEU A 8 6.60 5.93 28.82
CA LEU A 8 5.79 5.20 27.86
C LEU A 8 6.00 3.69 27.96
N GLU A 9 7.24 3.24 28.20
CA GLU A 9 7.56 1.83 28.38
C GLU A 9 6.96 1.26 29.66
N GLU A 10 7.01 1.99 30.75
CA GLU A 10 6.32 1.62 31.99
C GLU A 10 4.80 1.61 31.86
N THR A 11 4.24 2.47 30.98
CA THR A 11 2.80 2.59 30.79
C THR A 11 2.26 1.54 29.83
N LEU A 12 2.95 1.25 28.72
CA LEU A 12 2.48 0.46 27.59
C LEU A 12 3.22 -0.87 27.42
N GLY A 13 4.30 -1.09 28.17
CA GLY A 13 5.20 -2.24 28.05
C GLY A 13 6.26 -2.03 26.98
N THR A 14 6.95 -3.11 26.63
CA THR A 14 8.07 -3.07 25.67
C THR A 14 7.65 -2.61 24.27
N PHE A 15 8.55 -1.91 23.59
CA PHE A 15 8.31 -1.36 22.25
C PHE A 15 9.37 -1.82 21.25
N TYR A 16 9.08 -1.62 19.96
CA TYR A 16 10.07 -1.63 18.89
C TYR A 16 10.25 -0.20 18.37
N ARG A 17 11.48 0.15 18.02
CA ARG A 17 11.78 1.43 17.38
C ARG A 17 11.76 1.26 15.86
N SER A 18 11.01 2.12 15.18
CA SER A 18 10.93 2.19 13.72
C SER A 18 11.17 3.64 13.30
N ARG A 19 12.39 3.97 12.86
CA ARG A 19 12.79 5.35 12.53
C ARG A 19 12.50 6.32 13.69
N ASP A 20 11.57 7.26 13.47
CA ASP A 20 11.14 8.26 14.44
C ASP A 20 9.94 7.81 15.29
N GLU A 21 9.48 6.58 15.11
CA GLU A 21 8.32 6.05 15.81
C GLU A 21 8.66 4.92 16.79
N LEU A 22 7.88 4.86 17.86
CA LEU A 22 7.92 3.79 18.86
C LEU A 22 6.63 2.95 18.70
N LEU A 23 6.77 1.65 18.49
CA LEU A 23 5.66 0.73 18.24
C LEU A 23 5.32 -0.06 19.51
N PHE A 24 4.13 0.17 20.05
CA PHE A 24 3.59 -0.49 21.24
C PHE A 24 2.40 -1.37 20.95
N LYS A 25 2.03 -2.22 21.90
CA LYS A 25 0.68 -2.82 21.94
C LYS A 25 -0.32 -1.73 22.26
N CYS A 26 -1.46 -1.75 21.57
CA CYS A 26 -2.48 -0.73 21.77
C CYS A 26 -3.30 -1.00 23.03
N PRO A 27 -3.35 -0.08 24.02
CA PRO A 27 -4.13 -0.27 25.23
C PRO A 27 -5.63 -0.06 25.02
N PHE A 28 -6.04 0.53 23.88
CA PHE A 28 -7.46 0.77 23.58
C PHE A 28 -8.17 -0.46 23.02
N CYS A 29 -7.51 -1.22 22.12
CA CYS A 29 -8.12 -2.39 21.50
C CYS A 29 -7.49 -3.73 21.94
N GLY A 30 -6.42 -3.71 22.72
CA GLY A 30 -5.77 -4.91 23.25
C GLY A 30 -5.15 -5.83 22.18
N HIS A 31 -4.94 -5.35 20.94
CA HIS A 31 -4.43 -6.18 19.86
C HIS A 31 -3.05 -6.76 20.23
N HIS A 32 -2.86 -8.05 19.97
CA HIS A 32 -1.68 -8.83 20.40
C HIS A 32 -0.36 -8.35 19.76
N LYS A 33 -0.40 -7.81 18.55
CA LYS A 33 0.77 -7.24 17.85
C LYS A 33 0.93 -5.75 18.19
N ARG A 34 2.17 -5.22 18.07
CA ARG A 34 2.49 -3.80 18.31
C ARG A 34 2.02 -2.93 17.15
N LYS A 35 0.80 -2.45 17.22
CA LYS A 35 0.13 -1.66 16.17
C LYS A 35 -0.19 -0.23 16.59
N LEU A 36 0.26 0.20 17.77
CA LEU A 36 0.22 1.57 18.23
C LEU A 36 1.56 2.23 17.91
N SER A 37 1.55 3.18 17.01
CA SER A 37 2.69 4.01 16.63
C SER A 37 2.67 5.30 17.42
N ILE A 38 3.81 5.69 18.01
CA ILE A 38 4.00 6.92 18.77
C ILE A 38 5.20 7.67 18.17
N ASN A 39 4.97 8.92 17.77
CA ASN A 39 6.00 9.84 17.30
C ASN A 39 6.26 10.90 18.37
N LEU A 40 7.43 10.84 19.02
CA LEU A 40 7.78 11.77 20.09
C LEU A 40 8.10 13.19 19.60
N ASN A 41 8.56 13.33 18.36
CA ASN A 41 8.90 14.64 17.79
C ASN A 41 7.65 15.44 17.44
N LEU A 42 6.58 14.75 17.00
CA LEU A 42 5.29 15.35 16.64
C LEU A 42 4.29 15.31 17.80
N ASP A 43 4.66 14.70 18.95
CA ASP A 43 3.80 14.48 20.11
C ASP A 43 2.46 13.80 19.81
N VAL A 44 2.45 12.85 18.86
CA VAL A 44 1.22 12.17 18.41
C VAL A 44 1.35 10.65 18.48
N PHE A 45 0.18 9.99 18.56
CA PHE A 45 0.07 8.54 18.39
C PHE A 45 -1.07 8.16 17.44
N LYS A 46 -0.96 6.97 16.86
CA LYS A 46 -2.02 6.34 16.05
C LYS A 46 -2.00 4.83 16.22
N CYS A 47 -3.15 4.22 16.49
CA CYS A 47 -3.31 2.77 16.39
C CYS A 47 -3.79 2.40 14.98
N TRP A 48 -3.07 1.51 14.32
CA TRP A 48 -3.37 1.06 12.96
C TRP A 48 -4.52 0.05 12.90
N ILE A 49 -4.97 -0.47 14.05
CA ILE A 49 -6.08 -1.44 14.13
C ILE A 49 -7.40 -0.74 14.45
N CYS A 50 -7.47 -0.06 15.59
CA CYS A 50 -8.71 0.60 16.04
C CYS A 50 -8.83 2.06 15.58
N ASN A 51 -7.83 2.56 14.85
CA ASN A 51 -7.74 3.93 14.35
C ASN A 51 -7.78 5.02 15.43
N THR A 52 -7.66 4.66 16.72
CA THR A 52 -7.54 5.65 17.80
C THR A 52 -6.25 6.42 17.62
N ARG A 53 -6.34 7.75 17.67
CA ARG A 53 -5.22 8.68 17.46
C ARG A 53 -5.37 9.90 18.37
N GLY A 54 -4.27 10.62 18.57
CA GLY A 54 -4.27 11.83 19.39
C GLY A 54 -2.88 12.22 19.89
N GLY A 55 -2.81 13.20 20.77
CA GLY A 55 -1.57 13.56 21.45
C GLY A 55 -1.15 12.52 22.49
N ILE A 56 0.17 12.34 22.67
CA ILE A 56 0.71 11.31 23.59
C ILE A 56 0.22 11.53 25.02
N GLY A 57 0.06 12.79 25.44
CA GLY A 57 -0.49 13.13 26.75
C GLY A 57 -1.84 12.47 27.07
N TYR A 58 -2.67 12.17 26.04
CA TYR A 58 -3.92 11.46 26.22
C TYR A 58 -3.71 10.00 26.68
N ILE A 59 -2.71 9.29 26.12
CA ILE A 59 -2.34 7.95 26.57
C ILE A 59 -1.86 8.00 28.02
N VAL A 60 -0.92 8.90 28.32
CA VAL A 60 -0.36 9.04 29.67
C VAL A 60 -1.44 9.38 30.68
N LYS A 61 -2.32 10.35 30.39
CA LYS A 61 -3.44 10.72 31.26
C LYS A 61 -4.37 9.53 31.53
N ARG A 62 -4.57 8.64 30.59
CA ARG A 62 -5.53 7.55 30.70
C ARG A 62 -4.95 6.30 31.33
N PHE A 63 -3.71 5.92 30.99
CA PHE A 63 -3.15 4.61 31.31
C PHE A 63 -1.94 4.63 32.25
N ALA A 64 -1.23 5.77 32.40
CA ALA A 64 -0.04 5.84 33.22
C ALA A 64 -0.36 5.90 34.74
N SER A 65 0.61 5.50 35.55
CA SER A 65 0.58 5.67 37.00
C SER A 65 0.48 7.15 37.42
N ALA A 66 0.07 7.44 38.65
CA ALA A 66 0.02 8.79 39.19
C ALA A 66 1.41 9.47 39.19
N ALA A 67 2.46 8.69 39.44
CA ALA A 67 3.85 9.19 39.41
C ALA A 67 4.25 9.61 37.99
N ASN A 68 3.99 8.73 37.00
CA ASN A 68 4.31 8.99 35.59
C ASN A 68 3.50 10.15 35.01
N LYS A 69 2.24 10.31 35.41
CA LYS A 69 1.43 11.49 35.03
C LYS A 69 2.05 12.80 35.50
N ARG A 70 2.54 12.85 36.75
CA ARG A 70 3.20 14.05 37.29
C ARG A 70 4.50 14.32 36.55
N GLN A 71 5.33 13.30 36.36
CA GLN A 71 6.61 13.43 35.66
C GLN A 71 6.40 13.86 34.19
N TRP A 72 5.44 13.27 33.51
CA TRP A 72 5.08 13.70 32.15
C TRP A 72 4.66 15.17 32.08
N SER A 73 3.83 15.61 33.03
CA SER A 73 3.40 17.02 33.12
C SER A 73 4.60 17.98 33.29
N LEU A 74 5.59 17.64 34.13
CA LEU A 74 6.79 18.43 34.26
C LEU A 74 7.64 18.50 33.00
N LEU A 75 7.76 17.36 32.28
CA LEU A 75 8.49 17.27 31.01
C LEU A 75 7.77 17.94 29.82
N SER A 76 6.48 18.21 29.96
CA SER A 76 5.64 18.79 28.89
C SER A 76 5.30 20.26 29.13
N GLN A 77 5.68 20.86 30.28
CA GLN A 77 5.41 22.27 30.63
C GLN A 77 6.06 23.30 29.68
N ALA A 78 6.86 22.87 28.70
CA ALA A 78 7.48 23.75 27.70
C ALA A 78 6.67 23.90 26.40
N ILE A 79 5.53 23.20 26.26
CA ILE A 79 4.68 23.27 25.07
C ILE A 79 3.31 23.80 25.50
N ASP A 80 2.92 24.91 24.92
CA ASP A 80 1.63 25.56 25.18
C ASP A 80 0.46 24.60 24.93
N MET A 81 -0.37 24.39 25.97
CA MET A 81 -1.55 23.50 25.89
C MET A 81 -2.58 23.92 24.84
N SER A 82 -2.55 25.17 24.39
CA SER A 82 -3.46 25.69 23.36
C SER A 82 -3.15 25.07 21.97
N GLU A 83 -1.88 24.99 21.58
CA GLU A 83 -1.49 24.34 20.31
C GLU A 83 -1.81 22.84 20.28
N SER A 84 -1.70 22.16 21.44
CA SER A 84 -2.04 20.74 21.54
C SER A 84 -3.55 20.48 21.41
N LEU A 85 -4.40 21.40 21.84
CA LEU A 85 -5.87 21.30 21.71
C LEU A 85 -6.32 21.57 20.26
N ASP A 86 -5.67 22.50 19.56
CA ASP A 86 -5.96 22.80 18.16
C ASP A 86 -5.51 21.66 17.24
N ILE A 87 -4.37 21.04 17.54
CA ILE A 87 -3.89 19.81 16.85
C ILE A 87 -4.83 18.63 17.15
N LEU A 88 -5.35 18.49 18.37
CA LEU A 88 -6.31 17.45 18.74
C LEU A 88 -7.66 17.68 18.08
N ALA A 89 -8.12 18.91 17.93
CA ALA A 89 -9.34 19.25 17.20
C ALA A 89 -9.21 18.93 15.70
N GLN A 90 -8.06 19.25 15.10
CA GLN A 90 -7.75 18.89 13.70
C GLN A 90 -7.59 17.37 13.50
N LEU A 91 -7.18 16.62 14.54
CA LEU A 91 -7.08 15.15 14.49
C LEU A 91 -8.40 14.45 14.82
N GLN A 92 -9.37 15.15 15.45
CA GLN A 92 -10.68 14.60 15.83
C GLN A 92 -11.74 14.70 14.73
N GLU A 93 -11.58 15.61 13.78
CA GLU A 93 -12.38 15.51 12.58
C GLU A 93 -11.92 14.25 11.85
N PRO A 94 -12.81 13.26 11.63
CA PRO A 94 -12.54 12.32 10.57
C PRO A 94 -12.43 13.24 9.34
N GLU A 95 -11.25 13.41 8.76
CA GLU A 95 -11.22 13.74 7.35
C GLU A 95 -12.16 12.72 6.73
N GLU A 96 -13.37 13.12 6.40
CA GLU A 96 -14.13 12.45 5.38
C GLU A 96 -13.16 12.42 4.22
N LYS A 97 -12.48 11.29 4.06
CA LYS A 97 -11.60 11.10 2.92
C LYS A 97 -12.52 11.27 1.74
N ILE A 98 -12.48 12.46 1.14
CA ILE A 98 -13.26 12.76 -0.06
C ILE A 98 -12.99 11.59 -0.97
N LYS A 99 -14.01 10.75 -1.16
CA LYS A 99 -13.93 9.54 -1.96
C LYS A 99 -13.50 9.97 -3.36
N GLN A 100 -12.35 9.49 -3.81
CA GLN A 100 -11.89 9.80 -5.15
C GLN A 100 -12.73 9.02 -6.15
N ILE A 101 -13.49 9.72 -6.97
CA ILE A 101 -14.22 9.17 -8.10
C ILE A 101 -13.61 9.77 -9.36
N VAL A 102 -13.30 8.92 -10.34
CA VAL A 102 -12.69 9.29 -11.61
C VAL A 102 -13.58 8.78 -12.74
N ASP A 103 -14.03 9.68 -13.60
CA ASP A 103 -14.76 9.27 -14.78
C ASP A 103 -13.86 8.58 -15.79
N LEU A 104 -14.32 7.47 -16.36
CA LEU A 104 -13.64 6.87 -17.49
C LEU A 104 -13.73 7.81 -18.69
N PRO A 105 -12.72 7.79 -19.60
CA PRO A 105 -12.80 8.61 -20.82
C PRO A 105 -14.12 8.43 -21.55
N HIS A 106 -14.71 9.51 -22.04
CA HIS A 106 -15.99 9.46 -22.76
C HIS A 106 -15.95 8.47 -23.94
N GLU A 107 -14.79 8.34 -24.59
CA GLU A 107 -14.56 7.45 -25.72
C GLU A 107 -14.19 6.01 -25.31
N TYR A 108 -14.26 5.70 -24.03
CA TYR A 108 -13.95 4.36 -23.53
C TYR A 108 -14.94 3.33 -24.06
N ILE A 109 -14.41 2.29 -24.68
CA ILE A 109 -15.18 1.13 -25.18
C ILE A 109 -14.64 -0.12 -24.49
N CYS A 110 -15.48 -0.79 -23.71
CA CYS A 110 -15.12 -2.06 -23.08
C CYS A 110 -14.89 -3.14 -24.15
N LEU A 111 -13.72 -3.78 -24.13
CA LEU A 111 -13.34 -4.82 -25.10
C LEU A 111 -14.07 -6.17 -24.91
N ALA A 112 -14.85 -6.29 -23.82
CA ALA A 112 -15.72 -7.47 -23.60
C ALA A 112 -17.05 -7.41 -24.39
N GLN A 113 -17.37 -6.29 -25.02
CA GLN A 113 -18.61 -6.13 -25.82
C GLN A 113 -18.62 -7.03 -27.06
N LYS A 114 -19.82 -7.42 -27.52
CA LYS A 114 -19.98 -8.29 -28.68
C LYS A 114 -19.67 -7.59 -30.02
N ASN A 115 -20.10 -6.32 -30.14
CA ASN A 115 -19.98 -5.56 -31.41
C ASN A 115 -18.87 -4.48 -31.24
N LEU A 116 -17.63 -4.90 -31.44
CA LEU A 116 -16.48 -4.00 -31.35
C LEU A 116 -16.20 -3.33 -32.70
N PRO A 117 -15.82 -2.03 -32.69
CA PRO A 117 -15.37 -1.38 -33.91
C PRO A 117 -14.05 -2.02 -34.40
N HIS A 118 -13.81 -1.96 -35.71
CA HIS A 118 -12.59 -2.54 -36.32
C HIS A 118 -11.29 -2.05 -35.68
N LYS A 119 -11.27 -0.82 -35.18
CA LYS A 119 -10.12 -0.25 -34.45
C LYS A 119 -9.73 -1.05 -33.20
N ALA A 120 -10.65 -1.80 -32.58
CA ALA A 120 -10.40 -2.64 -31.41
C ALA A 120 -9.44 -3.81 -31.68
N ASN A 121 -9.34 -4.28 -32.91
CA ASN A 121 -8.53 -5.45 -33.27
C ASN A 121 -7.05 -5.28 -32.90
N ARG A 122 -6.50 -4.06 -32.99
CA ARG A 122 -5.11 -3.78 -32.62
C ARG A 122 -4.90 -3.88 -31.11
N ALA A 123 -5.84 -3.34 -30.34
CA ALA A 123 -5.81 -3.42 -28.87
C ALA A 123 -5.94 -4.87 -28.40
N LEU A 124 -6.85 -5.66 -29.02
CA LEU A 124 -7.02 -7.09 -28.73
C LEU A 124 -5.75 -7.89 -29.03
N LYS A 125 -5.13 -7.69 -30.22
CA LYS A 125 -3.86 -8.35 -30.57
C LYS A 125 -2.73 -8.02 -29.59
N TYR A 126 -2.66 -6.76 -29.15
CA TYR A 126 -1.67 -6.35 -28.15
C TYR A 126 -1.89 -7.08 -26.80
N LEU A 127 -3.12 -7.17 -26.33
CA LEU A 127 -3.47 -7.89 -25.10
C LEU A 127 -3.20 -9.39 -25.23
N GLU A 128 -3.55 -9.99 -26.37
CA GLU A 128 -3.30 -11.40 -26.68
C GLU A 128 -1.80 -11.71 -26.67
N ALA A 129 -0.97 -10.85 -27.31
CA ALA A 129 0.48 -10.98 -27.30
C ALA A 129 1.09 -10.88 -25.86
N ARG A 130 0.38 -10.22 -24.93
CA ARG A 130 0.70 -10.18 -23.51
C ARG A 130 0.08 -11.34 -22.72
N GLY A 131 -0.56 -12.30 -23.41
CA GLY A 131 -1.23 -13.44 -22.77
C GLY A 131 -2.43 -13.05 -21.91
N ILE A 132 -3.10 -11.94 -22.21
CA ILE A 132 -4.35 -11.51 -21.57
C ILE A 132 -5.52 -12.17 -22.31
N THR A 133 -6.31 -12.93 -21.58
CA THR A 133 -7.41 -13.70 -22.13
C THR A 133 -8.72 -12.88 -22.23
N ARG A 134 -9.69 -13.39 -22.98
CA ARG A 134 -11.05 -12.82 -22.99
C ARG A 134 -11.68 -12.79 -21.60
N ARG A 135 -11.38 -13.78 -20.76
CA ARG A 135 -11.87 -13.84 -19.38
C ARG A 135 -11.25 -12.70 -18.54
N ASP A 136 -9.96 -12.43 -18.70
CA ASP A 136 -9.30 -11.32 -18.02
C ASP A 136 -9.87 -9.97 -18.48
N ILE A 137 -10.11 -9.80 -19.79
CA ILE A 137 -10.75 -8.59 -20.35
C ILE A 137 -12.12 -8.33 -19.71
N LEU A 138 -12.92 -9.37 -19.57
CA LEU A 138 -14.25 -9.26 -18.95
C LEU A 138 -14.14 -8.97 -17.45
N PHE A 139 -13.28 -9.71 -16.74
CA PHE A 139 -13.11 -9.63 -15.31
C PHE A 139 -12.63 -8.25 -14.86
N TYR A 140 -11.60 -7.70 -15.53
CA TYR A 140 -11.03 -6.39 -15.25
C TYR A 140 -11.72 -5.26 -16.01
N LYS A 141 -12.78 -5.52 -16.76
CA LYS A 141 -13.48 -4.53 -17.60
C LYS A 141 -12.51 -3.73 -18.48
N ILE A 142 -11.53 -4.42 -19.08
CA ILE A 142 -10.51 -3.77 -19.91
C ILE A 142 -11.16 -3.18 -21.14
N GLY A 143 -10.83 -1.93 -21.46
CA GLY A 143 -11.32 -1.26 -22.65
C GLY A 143 -10.22 -0.54 -23.43
N PHE A 144 -10.62 0.24 -24.40
CA PHE A 144 -9.71 1.08 -25.17
C PHE A 144 -10.41 2.35 -25.62
N CYS A 145 -9.62 3.35 -26.01
CA CYS A 145 -10.13 4.58 -26.62
C CYS A 145 -9.69 4.65 -28.07
N PRO A 146 -10.64 4.63 -29.04
CA PRO A 146 -10.35 4.74 -30.47
C PRO A 146 -9.97 6.16 -30.90
N GLU A 147 -10.29 7.18 -30.10
CA GLU A 147 -10.12 8.62 -30.36
C GLU A 147 -9.99 9.39 -29.06
N GLY A 148 -10.00 10.71 -29.12
CA GLY A 148 -9.92 11.59 -27.96
C GLY A 148 -8.54 11.65 -27.31
N GLU A 149 -8.51 12.12 -26.07
CA GLU A 149 -7.29 12.34 -25.30
C GLU A 149 -6.48 11.05 -25.05
N TYR A 150 -7.18 9.93 -24.87
CA TYR A 150 -6.61 8.61 -24.60
C TYR A 150 -6.57 7.74 -25.86
N ARG A 151 -6.61 8.33 -27.04
CA ARG A 151 -6.55 7.61 -28.31
C ARG A 151 -5.40 6.63 -28.36
N ASN A 152 -5.66 5.44 -28.92
CA ASN A 152 -4.70 4.33 -29.05
C ASN A 152 -4.17 3.80 -27.70
N ARG A 153 -4.94 3.93 -26.64
CA ARG A 153 -4.59 3.40 -25.33
C ARG A 153 -5.59 2.36 -24.87
N ILE A 154 -5.07 1.34 -24.21
CA ILE A 154 -5.85 0.37 -23.45
C ILE A 154 -6.08 0.99 -22.09
N ILE A 155 -7.31 0.94 -21.63
CA ILE A 155 -7.74 1.45 -20.34
C ILE A 155 -7.98 0.26 -19.41
N PHE A 156 -7.33 0.29 -18.27
CA PHE A 156 -7.51 -0.65 -17.17
C PHE A 156 -8.19 0.10 -16.02
N PRO A 157 -9.51 -0.01 -15.88
CA PRO A 157 -10.22 0.65 -14.77
C PRO A 157 -9.86 0.04 -13.43
N SER A 158 -9.95 0.85 -12.40
CA SER A 158 -9.81 0.44 -11.00
C SER A 158 -11.07 0.81 -10.25
N PHE A 159 -11.62 -0.13 -9.49
CA PHE A 159 -12.85 0.05 -8.73
C PHE A 159 -12.58 -0.13 -7.23
N ASP A 160 -13.19 0.73 -6.43
CA ASP A 160 -13.22 0.61 -4.98
C ASP A 160 -14.24 -0.43 -4.51
N LEU A 161 -14.39 -0.60 -3.18
CA LEU A 161 -15.32 -1.58 -2.60
C LEU A 161 -16.79 -1.31 -2.89
N ASP A 162 -17.16 -0.05 -3.20
CA ASP A 162 -18.52 0.33 -3.54
C ASP A 162 -18.82 0.15 -5.04
N GLY A 163 -17.77 -0.16 -5.83
CA GLY A 163 -17.86 -0.32 -7.28
C GLY A 163 -17.69 0.97 -8.07
N ASP A 164 -17.30 2.07 -7.42
CA ASP A 164 -16.99 3.32 -8.09
C ASP A 164 -15.58 3.30 -8.67
N CYS A 165 -15.42 3.87 -9.87
CA CYS A 165 -14.10 3.97 -10.49
C CYS A 165 -13.25 4.98 -9.72
N ASN A 166 -12.20 4.51 -9.04
CA ASN A 166 -11.31 5.35 -8.24
C ASN A 166 -10.02 5.75 -8.97
N TYR A 167 -9.67 5.05 -10.05
CA TYR A 167 -8.51 5.32 -10.90
C TYR A 167 -8.62 4.55 -12.21
N PHE A 168 -7.76 4.84 -13.18
CA PHE A 168 -7.50 3.95 -14.31
C PHE A 168 -6.06 4.08 -14.79
N ILE A 169 -5.55 3.03 -15.41
CA ILE A 169 -4.28 3.05 -16.12
C ILE A 169 -4.56 3.07 -17.61
N ALA A 170 -3.90 4.00 -18.32
CA ALA A 170 -4.03 4.11 -19.77
C ALA A 170 -2.67 3.84 -20.44
N ARG A 171 -2.53 2.67 -21.07
CA ARG A 171 -1.31 2.20 -21.73
C ARG A 171 -1.45 2.23 -23.24
N THR A 172 -0.48 2.83 -23.94
CA THR A 172 -0.45 2.74 -25.39
C THR A 172 -0.20 1.31 -25.88
N TYR A 173 -0.89 0.93 -26.96
CA TYR A 173 -0.63 -0.31 -27.72
C TYR A 173 0.11 -0.05 -29.03
N LYS A 174 0.63 1.16 -29.17
CA LYS A 174 1.52 1.55 -30.26
C LYS A 174 2.93 1.85 -29.74
N ASP A 175 3.87 1.95 -30.66
CA ASP A 175 5.17 2.51 -30.38
C ASP A 175 5.02 4.01 -30.16
N ASP A 176 5.02 4.40 -28.87
CA ASP A 176 4.82 5.77 -28.41
C ASP A 176 5.80 6.01 -27.26
N TRP A 177 6.51 7.13 -27.27
CA TRP A 177 7.45 7.52 -26.22
C TRP A 177 6.77 7.57 -24.84
N LEU A 178 5.50 8.01 -24.79
CA LEU A 178 4.70 8.05 -23.56
C LEU A 178 3.93 6.73 -23.39
N LYS A 179 4.58 5.74 -22.79
CA LYS A 179 3.97 4.41 -22.55
C LYS A 179 2.69 4.49 -21.73
N TYR A 180 2.62 5.34 -20.71
CA TYR A 180 1.46 5.49 -19.81
C TYR A 180 1.00 6.95 -19.79
N LYS A 181 -0.31 7.16 -19.90
CA LYS A 181 -0.97 8.46 -19.71
C LYS A 181 -2.16 8.24 -18.77
N ASN A 182 -1.93 8.39 -17.49
CA ASN A 182 -2.95 8.13 -16.46
C ASN A 182 -3.80 9.39 -16.20
N PRO A 183 -4.96 9.29 -15.51
CA PRO A 183 -5.76 10.44 -15.16
C PRO A 183 -5.01 11.37 -14.19
N PRO A 184 -5.32 12.68 -14.18
CA PRO A 184 -4.78 13.63 -13.22
C PRO A 184 -5.45 13.46 -11.84
N ALA A 185 -5.28 12.28 -11.25
CA ALA A 185 -5.87 11.87 -9.98
C ALA A 185 -4.80 11.30 -9.05
N SER A 186 -5.07 11.28 -7.75
CA SER A 186 -4.15 10.73 -6.77
C SER A 186 -3.92 9.24 -7.01
N LYS A 187 -2.66 8.80 -6.92
CA LYS A 187 -2.32 7.37 -6.89
C LYS A 187 -2.46 6.74 -5.50
N ASN A 188 -2.85 7.52 -4.49
CA ASN A 188 -3.09 7.01 -3.14
C ASN A 188 -4.44 6.29 -3.04
N VAL A 189 -4.62 5.31 -3.88
CA VAL A 189 -5.77 4.40 -3.94
C VAL A 189 -5.29 2.95 -3.89
N ILE A 190 -6.18 2.02 -3.56
CA ILE A 190 -5.94 0.60 -3.73
C ILE A 190 -6.49 0.23 -5.11
N PHE A 191 -5.61 -0.14 -6.02
CA PHE A 191 -6.01 -0.47 -7.39
C PHE A 191 -6.85 -1.74 -7.42
N ASN A 192 -8.06 -1.65 -7.94
CA ASN A 192 -9.05 -2.74 -7.98
C ASN A 192 -9.32 -3.37 -6.61
N GLU A 193 -9.51 -2.57 -5.57
CA GLU A 193 -9.81 -3.05 -4.22
C GLU A 193 -11.01 -3.99 -4.20
N LEU A 194 -12.01 -3.76 -5.06
CA LEU A 194 -13.18 -4.63 -5.23
C LEU A 194 -12.81 -6.09 -5.50
N LEU A 195 -11.67 -6.34 -6.14
CA LEU A 195 -11.23 -7.67 -6.55
C LEU A 195 -10.22 -8.30 -5.57
N VAL A 196 -9.85 -7.60 -4.50
CA VAL A 196 -8.86 -8.07 -3.52
C VAL A 196 -9.54 -8.92 -2.45
N ASP A 197 -9.09 -10.16 -2.31
CA ASP A 197 -9.45 -11.00 -1.17
C ASP A 197 -8.57 -10.66 0.04
N TRP A 198 -9.11 -9.84 0.95
CA TRP A 198 -8.44 -9.43 2.18
C TRP A 198 -8.36 -10.53 3.25
N SER A 199 -8.99 -11.68 3.03
CA SER A 199 -8.90 -12.84 3.92
C SER A 199 -7.73 -13.76 3.57
N GLY A 200 -7.24 -13.69 2.34
CA GLY A 200 -6.10 -14.43 1.82
C GLY A 200 -4.77 -13.70 1.93
N ASP A 201 -3.71 -14.34 1.44
CA ASP A 201 -2.39 -13.75 1.24
C ASP A 201 -2.42 -12.75 0.07
N ILE A 202 -1.69 -11.64 0.21
CA ILE A 202 -1.71 -10.53 -0.75
C ILE A 202 -0.35 -10.45 -1.45
N THR A 203 -0.35 -10.25 -2.77
CA THR A 203 0.90 -10.05 -3.52
C THR A 203 0.98 -8.60 -4.00
N LEU A 204 2.08 -7.93 -3.69
CA LEU A 204 2.39 -6.60 -4.22
C LEU A 204 3.30 -6.74 -5.43
N VAL A 205 2.90 -6.13 -6.53
CA VAL A 205 3.63 -6.17 -7.80
C VAL A 205 3.85 -4.75 -8.34
N GLU A 206 4.73 -4.58 -9.31
CA GLU A 206 5.05 -3.25 -9.82
C GLU A 206 3.95 -2.70 -10.72
N GLY A 207 3.51 -3.47 -11.70
CA GLY A 207 2.65 -3.01 -12.77
C GLY A 207 1.35 -3.79 -12.94
N ILE A 208 0.51 -3.28 -13.84
CA ILE A 208 -0.82 -3.86 -14.10
C ILE A 208 -0.73 -5.24 -14.77
N PHE A 209 0.26 -5.48 -15.63
CA PHE A 209 0.41 -6.77 -16.28
C PHE A 209 0.88 -7.85 -15.31
N ASP A 210 1.75 -7.49 -14.35
CA ASP A 210 2.18 -8.39 -13.27
C ASP A 210 0.98 -8.78 -12.41
N ALA A 211 0.12 -7.79 -12.09
CA ALA A 211 -1.09 -8.03 -11.33
C ALA A 211 -2.04 -9.01 -12.05
N MET A 212 -2.16 -8.93 -13.35
CA MET A 212 -3.03 -9.83 -14.12
C MET A 212 -2.51 -11.26 -14.21
N LYS A 213 -1.20 -11.47 -13.98
CA LYS A 213 -0.57 -12.80 -13.95
C LYS A 213 -0.52 -13.39 -12.55
N THR A 214 -0.69 -12.56 -11.53
CA THR A 214 -0.51 -12.93 -10.13
C THR A 214 -1.87 -12.99 -9.42
N GLN A 215 -2.11 -14.06 -8.69
CA GLN A 215 -3.34 -14.22 -7.91
C GLN A 215 -3.34 -13.27 -6.70
N ASN A 216 -4.49 -12.68 -6.40
CA ASN A 216 -4.74 -11.76 -5.30
C ASN A 216 -3.64 -10.70 -5.15
N SER A 217 -3.47 -9.90 -6.20
CA SER A 217 -2.36 -8.97 -6.32
C SER A 217 -2.81 -7.52 -6.45
N ILE A 218 -1.95 -6.62 -5.97
CA ILE A 218 -2.17 -5.17 -6.01
C ILE A 218 -0.94 -4.52 -6.66
N PRO A 219 -1.09 -3.81 -7.79
CA PRO A 219 0.02 -3.11 -8.42
C PRO A 219 0.34 -1.80 -7.70
N LEU A 220 1.63 -1.51 -7.49
CA LEU A 220 2.10 -0.26 -6.89
C LEU A 220 2.11 0.92 -7.89
N MET A 221 1.85 0.69 -9.17
CA MET A 221 1.75 1.71 -10.24
C MET A 221 2.97 2.65 -10.32
N GLY A 222 4.18 2.13 -10.09
CA GLY A 222 5.42 2.91 -10.08
C GLY A 222 5.58 3.83 -8.85
N SER A 223 4.72 3.71 -7.85
CA SER A 223 4.83 4.44 -6.59
C SER A 223 5.61 3.66 -5.54
N THR A 224 6.24 4.37 -4.62
CA THR A 224 6.80 3.75 -3.40
C THR A 224 5.69 3.64 -2.37
N LEU A 225 5.55 2.49 -1.72
CA LEU A 225 4.59 2.33 -0.64
C LEU A 225 5.02 3.23 0.53
N SER A 226 4.14 4.16 0.88
CA SER A 226 4.32 5.02 2.05
C SER A 226 3.51 4.50 3.23
N THR A 227 4.01 4.69 4.46
CA THR A 227 3.27 4.39 5.70
C THR A 227 1.99 5.23 5.82
N SER A 228 1.92 6.38 5.15
CA SER A 228 0.72 7.22 5.07
C SER A 228 -0.27 6.80 3.99
N SER A 229 0.06 5.82 3.13
CA SER A 229 -0.81 5.39 2.05
C SER A 229 -2.02 4.59 2.55
N VAL A 230 -3.13 4.69 1.82
CA VAL A 230 -4.34 3.91 2.08
C VAL A 230 -4.04 2.41 2.02
N LEU A 231 -3.23 2.00 1.04
CA LEU A 231 -2.82 0.60 0.87
C LEU A 231 -2.05 0.10 2.09
N PHE A 232 -1.04 0.83 2.58
CA PHE A 232 -0.26 0.42 3.74
C PHE A 232 -1.16 0.23 4.98
N THR A 233 -2.04 1.20 5.26
CA THR A 233 -3.01 1.11 6.35
C THR A 233 -3.88 -0.16 6.24
N LYS A 234 -4.34 -0.46 5.03
CA LYS A 234 -5.20 -1.63 4.78
C LYS A 234 -4.44 -2.95 4.97
N LEU A 235 -3.18 -3.04 4.47
CA LEU A 235 -2.31 -4.21 4.67
C LEU A 235 -2.04 -4.46 6.15
N VAL A 236 -1.73 -3.41 6.93
CA VAL A 236 -1.52 -3.51 8.37
C VAL A 236 -2.77 -4.02 9.08
N ASN A 237 -3.95 -3.51 8.70
CA ASN A 237 -5.22 -3.92 9.29
C ASN A 237 -5.61 -5.35 8.93
N ALA A 238 -5.39 -5.76 7.68
CA ALA A 238 -5.65 -7.13 7.23
C ALA A 238 -4.77 -8.16 7.93
N GLY A 239 -3.50 -7.80 8.23
CA GLY A 239 -2.57 -8.66 8.98
C GLY A 239 -2.25 -9.98 8.30
N ARG A 240 -2.41 -10.05 6.98
CA ARG A 240 -2.20 -11.26 6.17
C ARG A 240 -0.77 -11.32 5.62
N PRO A 241 -0.28 -12.52 5.27
CA PRO A 241 1.01 -12.67 4.62
C PRO A 241 1.08 -11.85 3.33
N ILE A 242 2.19 -11.16 3.13
CA ILE A 242 2.43 -10.29 1.97
C ILE A 242 3.59 -10.84 1.16
N TYR A 243 3.34 -11.06 -0.12
CA TYR A 243 4.35 -11.46 -1.09
C TYR A 243 4.79 -10.24 -1.89
N ILE A 244 6.09 -10.04 -2.05
CA ILE A 244 6.69 -8.93 -2.79
C ILE A 244 7.25 -9.46 -4.11
N GLY A 245 6.61 -9.11 -5.22
CA GLY A 245 7.02 -9.46 -6.58
C GLY A 245 7.33 -8.21 -7.38
N LEU A 246 8.38 -7.48 -6.99
CA LEU A 246 8.86 -6.29 -7.71
C LEU A 246 10.03 -6.65 -8.61
N ASP A 247 10.24 -5.84 -9.66
CA ASP A 247 11.30 -6.06 -10.64
C ASP A 247 12.69 -6.00 -10.01
N ALA A 248 13.63 -6.78 -10.54
CA ALA A 248 14.96 -6.96 -9.95
C ALA A 248 15.79 -5.67 -9.91
N ASP A 249 15.58 -4.75 -10.84
CA ASP A 249 16.26 -3.47 -10.94
C ASP A 249 15.82 -2.44 -9.87
N VAL A 250 14.75 -2.74 -9.13
CA VAL A 250 14.21 -1.89 -8.04
C VAL A 250 14.53 -2.48 -6.64
N LEU A 251 15.56 -3.26 -6.52
CA LEU A 251 15.90 -4.00 -5.29
C LEU A 251 15.99 -3.10 -4.03
N GLN A 252 16.66 -1.95 -4.11
CA GLN A 252 16.74 -1.02 -2.97
C GLN A 252 15.37 -0.50 -2.52
N LYS A 253 14.49 -0.22 -3.48
CA LYS A 253 13.11 0.20 -3.21
C LYS A 253 12.32 -0.94 -2.56
N THR A 254 12.53 -2.17 -3.04
CA THR A 254 11.94 -3.38 -2.49
C THR A 254 12.34 -3.59 -1.02
N LEU A 255 13.62 -3.48 -0.70
CA LEU A 255 14.12 -3.67 0.66
C LEU A 255 13.57 -2.65 1.65
N ARG A 256 13.44 -1.37 1.26
CA ARG A 256 12.84 -0.34 2.11
C ARG A 256 11.37 -0.64 2.43
N VAL A 257 10.63 -1.11 1.43
CA VAL A 257 9.22 -1.49 1.61
C VAL A 257 9.11 -2.70 2.55
N ILE A 258 9.92 -3.74 2.32
CA ILE A 258 9.97 -4.94 3.15
C ILE A 258 10.31 -4.59 4.59
N GLN A 259 11.37 -3.81 4.80
CA GLN A 259 11.78 -3.38 6.15
C GLN A 259 10.65 -2.68 6.88
N THR A 260 10.01 -1.71 6.23
CA THR A 260 8.88 -0.99 6.82
C THR A 260 7.73 -1.93 7.18
N MET A 261 7.39 -2.89 6.33
CA MET A 261 6.34 -3.88 6.61
C MET A 261 6.67 -4.75 7.82
N ILE A 262 7.92 -5.25 7.92
CA ILE A 262 8.38 -6.07 9.04
C ILE A 262 8.33 -5.28 10.35
N GLU A 263 8.77 -4.03 10.36
CA GLU A 263 8.73 -3.15 11.52
C GLU A 263 7.29 -2.97 12.04
N TYR A 264 6.30 -2.97 11.16
CA TYR A 264 4.87 -2.98 11.51
C TYR A 264 4.32 -4.38 11.83
N GLY A 265 5.18 -5.40 11.92
CA GLY A 265 4.83 -6.77 12.32
C GLY A 265 4.02 -7.52 11.27
N LEU A 266 4.17 -7.18 10.00
CA LEU A 266 3.61 -7.94 8.89
C LEU A 266 4.53 -9.12 8.55
N GLU A 267 3.93 -10.25 8.15
CA GLU A 267 4.65 -11.37 7.57
C GLU A 267 4.91 -11.09 6.10
N VAL A 268 6.19 -10.98 5.73
CA VAL A 268 6.58 -10.62 4.37
C VAL A 268 7.42 -11.73 3.74
N TYR A 269 7.13 -12.03 2.49
CA TYR A 269 7.83 -13.00 1.67
C TYR A 269 8.34 -12.33 0.40
N GLN A 270 9.57 -12.55 0.03
CA GLN A 270 10.13 -12.06 -1.22
C GLN A 270 10.05 -13.13 -2.29
N MET A 271 9.41 -12.83 -3.40
CA MET A 271 9.42 -13.65 -4.60
C MET A 271 10.78 -13.53 -5.28
N ASN A 272 11.33 -14.66 -5.72
CA ASN A 272 12.60 -14.65 -6.45
C ASN A 272 12.36 -14.28 -7.91
N THR A 273 12.57 -13.01 -8.23
CA THR A 273 12.45 -12.46 -9.60
C THR A 273 13.82 -12.37 -10.31
N GLN A 274 14.89 -12.90 -9.73
CA GLN A 274 16.22 -12.83 -10.32
C GLN A 274 16.29 -13.57 -11.67
N GLY A 275 16.76 -12.87 -12.69
CA GLY A 275 16.84 -13.40 -14.06
C GLY A 275 15.51 -13.37 -14.84
N ILE A 276 14.48 -12.77 -14.27
CA ILE A 276 13.18 -12.54 -14.90
C ILE A 276 13.07 -11.04 -15.21
N GLU A 277 12.71 -10.70 -16.44
CA GLU A 277 12.58 -9.29 -16.86
C GLU A 277 11.44 -8.59 -16.11
N ASP A 278 10.24 -9.17 -16.16
CA ASP A 278 9.08 -8.78 -15.36
C ASP A 278 8.14 -10.00 -15.16
N LEU A 279 7.32 -9.99 -14.10
CA LEU A 279 6.34 -11.04 -13.84
C LEU A 279 5.24 -11.08 -14.91
N GLY A 280 4.94 -9.95 -15.54
CA GLY A 280 3.95 -9.82 -16.61
C GLY A 280 4.35 -10.54 -17.91
N SER A 281 5.64 -10.87 -18.09
CA SER A 281 6.14 -11.67 -19.22
C SER A 281 5.86 -13.16 -19.08
N LEU A 282 5.58 -13.63 -17.84
CA LEU A 282 5.37 -15.03 -17.51
C LEU A 282 3.89 -15.44 -17.67
N ASN A 283 3.64 -16.75 -17.68
CA ASN A 283 2.29 -17.28 -17.53
C ASN A 283 1.90 -17.43 -16.04
N LYS A 284 0.60 -17.60 -15.76
CA LYS A 284 0.07 -17.66 -14.39
C LYS A 284 0.63 -18.82 -13.56
N GLU A 285 0.93 -19.96 -14.19
CA GLU A 285 1.50 -21.12 -13.48
C GLU A 285 2.96 -20.87 -13.09
N GLN A 286 3.75 -20.25 -13.95
CA GLN A 286 5.13 -19.87 -13.63
C GLN A 286 5.17 -18.89 -12.46
N VAL A 287 4.32 -17.86 -12.45
CA VAL A 287 4.22 -16.90 -11.33
C VAL A 287 3.81 -17.60 -10.03
N LYS A 288 2.89 -18.58 -10.11
CA LYS A 288 2.45 -19.38 -8.96
C LYS A 288 3.59 -20.20 -8.37
N GLU A 289 4.43 -20.82 -9.20
CA GLU A 289 5.60 -21.58 -8.72
C GLU A 289 6.65 -20.66 -8.09
N ILE A 290 6.90 -19.48 -8.66
CA ILE A 290 7.78 -18.47 -8.05
C ILE A 290 7.24 -18.03 -6.68
N LYS A 291 5.92 -17.80 -6.57
CA LYS A 291 5.29 -17.44 -5.30
C LYS A 291 5.44 -18.55 -4.26
N LYS A 292 5.30 -19.82 -4.63
CA LYS A 292 5.50 -20.95 -3.71
C LYS A 292 6.94 -21.07 -3.19
N SER A 293 7.92 -20.71 -4.01
CA SER A 293 9.34 -20.73 -3.65
C SER A 293 9.82 -19.45 -2.95
N SER A 294 8.92 -18.56 -2.59
CA SER A 294 9.25 -17.29 -1.94
C SER A 294 9.88 -17.51 -0.57
N LEU A 295 10.87 -16.68 -0.24
CA LEU A 295 11.58 -16.75 1.02
C LEU A 295 10.96 -15.81 2.05
N PRO A 296 10.76 -16.25 3.31
CA PRO A 296 10.30 -15.36 4.38
C PRO A 296 11.39 -14.29 4.64
N MET A 297 10.97 -13.06 4.77
CA MET A 297 11.85 -11.93 5.07
C MET A 297 11.84 -11.64 6.56
N THR A 298 12.94 -11.92 7.21
CA THR A 298 13.23 -11.51 8.60
C THR A 298 14.03 -10.21 8.58
N PHE A 299 14.11 -9.55 9.73
CA PHE A 299 14.96 -8.36 9.87
C PHE A 299 16.45 -8.67 9.54
N GLU A 300 16.92 -9.83 9.92
CA GLU A 300 18.28 -10.32 9.64
C GLU A 300 18.53 -10.48 8.15
N ASN A 301 17.61 -11.13 7.42
CA ASN A 301 17.73 -11.32 5.96
C ASN A 301 17.73 -9.98 5.22
N VAL A 302 16.95 -8.99 5.71
CA VAL A 302 16.94 -7.64 5.10
C VAL A 302 18.28 -6.94 5.30
N LEU A 303 18.88 -7.04 6.49
CA LEU A 303 20.19 -6.46 6.77
C LEU A 303 21.29 -7.11 5.91
N GLU A 304 21.29 -8.43 5.76
CA GLU A 304 22.24 -9.15 4.89
C GLU A 304 22.13 -8.68 3.42
N LEU A 305 20.91 -8.51 2.91
CA LEU A 305 20.69 -8.03 1.55
C LEU A 305 21.16 -6.59 1.39
N GLN A 306 20.90 -5.73 2.38
CA GLN A 306 21.38 -4.35 2.37
C GLN A 306 22.91 -4.29 2.37
N TRP A 307 23.56 -5.16 3.11
CA TRP A 307 25.02 -5.21 3.18
C TRP A 307 25.64 -5.65 1.85
N ARG A 308 25.04 -6.62 1.17
CA ARG A 308 25.49 -7.10 -0.16
C ARG A 308 25.37 -6.05 -1.27
N ILE A 309 24.48 -5.06 -1.09
CA ILE A 309 24.24 -4.02 -2.09
C ILE A 309 25.14 -2.81 -1.86
N ASN A 310 25.53 -2.52 -0.61
CA ASN A 310 26.29 -1.33 -0.22
C ASN A 310 27.81 -1.65 -0.02
N GLY A 311 28.23 -2.89 -0.04
CA GLY A 311 29.61 -3.35 0.02
C GLY A 311 30.14 -3.71 -1.35
#